data_a5415e0a629da4574df34bcd55ef66a3
#
_entry.id   a5415e0a629da4574df34bcd55ef66a3
#
_cell.length_a   1.000
_cell.length_b   1.000
_cell.length_c   1.000
_cell.angle_alpha   90.00
_cell.angle_beta   90.00
_cell.angle_gamma   90.00
#
_symmetry.space_group_name_H-M   'P 1'
#
loop_
_entity.id
_entity.type
_entity.pdbx_description
1 polymer ?
#
loop_
_entity_poly.entity_id
_entity_poly.type
_entity_poly.pdbx_seq_one_letter_code
_entity_poly.pdbx_strand_id
1 'polypeptide(L)' 'MATKRVKLTFPQDLIKEPVVFNMAKKFDIMPNIRRAKVTESVGEVVLELEGADKNLDAGIAYLKERGVKVEAVEGDIVG' A
#
# COMPACT_ATOMS: atom_id res chain seq x y z
N MET A 1 -9.67 -5.76 -14.65
CA MET A 1 -8.99 -5.23 -13.47
C MET A 1 -7.73 -6.01 -13.19
N ALA A 2 -6.72 -5.33 -12.75
CA ALA A 2 -5.46 -5.95 -12.38
C ALA A 2 -5.33 -6.01 -10.87
N THR A 3 -4.44 -6.88 -10.40
CA THR A 3 -4.15 -7.04 -8.98
C THR A 3 -2.64 -6.98 -8.78
N LYS A 4 -2.19 -6.18 -7.82
CA LYS A 4 -0.78 -6.14 -7.43
C LYS A 4 -0.66 -6.32 -5.94
N ARG A 5 0.34 -7.10 -5.53
CA ARG A 5 0.67 -7.29 -4.11
C ARG A 5 1.89 -6.45 -3.79
N VAL A 6 1.79 -5.67 -2.75
CA VAL A 6 2.88 -4.77 -2.35
C VAL A 6 3.06 -4.81 -0.84
N LYS A 7 4.29 -4.62 -0.42
CA LYS A 7 4.63 -4.40 0.98
C LYS A 7 4.95 -2.92 1.15
N LEU A 8 4.23 -2.28 2.02
CA LEU A 8 4.43 -0.87 2.33
C LEU A 8 5.15 -0.76 3.67
N THR A 9 6.17 0.07 3.71
CA THR A 9 6.85 0.42 4.95
C THR A 9 6.69 1.92 5.15
N PHE A 10 6.04 2.29 6.25
CA PHE A 10 5.75 3.68 6.57
C PHE A 10 6.81 4.25 7.49
N PRO A 11 7.33 5.45 7.19
CA PRO A 11 8.14 6.16 8.18
C PRO A 11 7.27 6.53 9.38
N GLN A 12 7.91 6.71 10.52
CA GLN A 12 7.21 6.94 11.79
C GLN A 12 6.21 8.09 11.72
N ASP A 13 6.55 9.17 11.03
CA ASP A 13 5.69 10.34 10.91
C ASP A 13 4.44 10.11 10.05
N LEU A 14 4.42 9.04 9.24
CA LEU A 14 3.27 8.72 8.40
C LEU A 14 2.38 7.61 8.97
N ILE A 15 2.75 7.00 10.08
CA ILE A 15 1.99 5.88 10.64
C ILE A 15 0.56 6.30 11.00
N LYS A 16 0.38 7.51 11.48
CA LYS A 16 -0.93 8.01 11.90
C LYS A 16 -1.74 8.68 10.78
N GLU A 17 -1.17 8.84 9.61
CA GLU A 17 -1.87 9.45 8.49
C GLU A 17 -2.61 8.41 7.65
N PRO A 18 -3.82 8.71 7.17
CA PRO A 18 -4.59 7.75 6.38
C PRO A 18 -4.12 7.70 4.92
N VAL A 19 -2.82 7.38 4.71
CA VAL A 19 -2.20 7.43 3.39
C VAL A 19 -2.80 6.41 2.43
N VAL A 20 -3.05 5.18 2.92
CA VAL A 20 -3.63 4.12 2.08
C VAL A 20 -5.06 4.47 1.69
N PHE A 21 -5.84 4.99 2.63
CA PHE A 21 -7.22 5.41 2.32
C PHE A 21 -7.24 6.52 1.27
N ASN A 22 -6.38 7.52 1.44
CA ASN A 22 -6.30 8.63 0.50
C ASN A 22 -5.90 8.16 -0.90
N MET A 23 -4.93 7.25 -0.97
CA MET A 23 -4.49 6.65 -2.23
C MET A 23 -5.64 5.88 -2.89
N ALA A 24 -6.32 5.05 -2.13
CA ALA A 24 -7.41 4.22 -2.64
C ALA A 24 -8.54 5.07 -3.19
N LYS A 25 -8.91 6.11 -2.46
CA LYS A 25 -10.00 7.00 -2.87
C LYS A 25 -9.63 7.83 -4.10
N LYS A 26 -8.41 8.36 -4.11
CA LYS A 26 -7.96 9.25 -5.18
C LYS A 26 -7.80 8.53 -6.53
N PHE A 27 -7.34 7.29 -6.50
CA PHE A 27 -7.02 6.53 -7.71
C PHE A 27 -7.97 5.37 -7.98
N ASP A 28 -9.08 5.32 -7.26
CA ASP A 28 -10.09 4.27 -7.44
C ASP A 28 -9.47 2.86 -7.34
N ILE A 29 -8.76 2.62 -6.25
CA ILE A 29 -8.10 1.35 -5.98
C ILE A 29 -8.77 0.71 -4.78
N MET A 30 -8.95 -0.60 -4.84
CA MET A 30 -9.50 -1.38 -3.74
C MET A 30 -8.34 -2.09 -3.01
N PRO A 31 -7.96 -1.62 -1.81
CA PRO A 31 -6.90 -2.27 -1.06
C PRO A 31 -7.48 -3.37 -0.17
N ASN A 32 -6.80 -4.50 -0.13
CA ASN A 32 -7.12 -5.58 0.78
C ASN A 32 -5.89 -5.87 1.64
N ILE A 33 -6.03 -5.71 2.94
CA ILE A 33 -4.92 -5.94 3.87
C ILE A 33 -4.74 -7.44 4.05
N ARG A 34 -3.57 -7.93 3.70
CA ARG A 34 -3.20 -9.33 3.87
C ARG A 34 -2.43 -9.56 5.17
N ARG A 35 -1.66 -8.57 5.57
CA ARG A 35 -0.84 -8.64 6.78
C ARG A 35 -0.51 -7.22 7.22
N ALA A 36 -0.48 -6.99 8.53
CA ALA A 36 -0.11 -5.69 9.06
C ALA A 36 0.67 -5.85 10.35
N LYS A 37 1.69 -5.01 10.52
CA LYS A 37 2.43 -4.89 11.76
C LYS A 37 2.62 -3.40 12.02
N VAL A 38 1.87 -2.88 12.96
CA VAL A 38 1.90 -1.45 13.27
C VAL A 38 2.18 -1.26 14.75
N THR A 39 3.25 -0.53 15.03
CA THR A 39 3.65 -0.12 16.38
C THR A 39 3.90 1.38 16.36
N GLU A 40 4.37 1.95 17.46
CA GLU A 40 4.71 3.38 17.50
C GLU A 40 5.83 3.76 16.54
N SER A 41 6.73 2.83 16.25
CA SER A 41 7.92 3.11 15.44
C SER A 41 7.98 2.33 14.14
N VAL A 42 7.15 1.30 13.97
CA VAL A 42 7.16 0.45 12.77
C VAL A 42 5.77 0.39 12.18
N GLY A 43 5.68 0.68 10.88
CA GLY A 43 4.45 0.50 10.13
C GLY A 43 4.74 -0.29 8.86
N GLU A 44 4.40 -1.58 8.85
CA GLU A 44 4.53 -2.45 7.70
C GLU A 44 3.18 -3.06 7.38
N VAL A 45 2.77 -2.96 6.11
CA VAL A 45 1.49 -3.50 5.67
C VAL A 45 1.69 -4.19 4.33
N VAL A 46 1.21 -5.42 4.23
CA VAL A 46 1.16 -6.12 2.95
C VAL A 46 -0.26 -6.01 2.42
N LEU A 47 -0.38 -5.44 1.24
CA LEU A 47 -1.66 -5.18 0.60
C LEU A 47 -1.76 -5.88 -0.74
N GLU A 48 -2.97 -6.26 -1.07
CA GLU A 48 -3.34 -6.64 -2.41
C GLU A 48 -4.18 -5.50 -2.98
N LEU A 49 -3.68 -4.86 -4.02
CA LEU A 49 -4.33 -3.71 -4.63
C LEU A 49 -5.02 -4.13 -5.92
N GLU A 50 -6.29 -3.78 -6.06
CA GLU A 50 -7.08 -4.13 -7.23
C GLU A 50 -7.60 -2.88 -7.91
N GLY A 51 -7.47 -2.81 -9.24
CA GLY A 51 -7.93 -1.68 -10.02
C GLY A 51 -7.40 -1.74 -11.45
N ALA A 52 -7.63 -0.67 -12.22
CA ALA A 52 -7.07 -0.56 -13.56
C ALA A 52 -5.55 -0.39 -13.48
N ASP A 53 -4.83 -0.96 -14.43
CA ASP A 53 -3.36 -0.92 -14.43
C ASP A 53 -2.80 0.48 -14.24
N LYS A 54 -3.31 1.45 -14.99
CA LYS A 54 -2.82 2.83 -14.89
C LYS A 54 -3.12 3.44 -13.52
N ASN A 55 -4.23 3.05 -12.90
CA ASN A 55 -4.59 3.55 -11.58
C ASN A 55 -3.68 2.95 -10.52
N LEU A 56 -3.34 1.67 -10.65
CA LEU A 56 -2.41 1.02 -9.74
C LEU A 56 -1.04 1.69 -9.81
N ASP A 57 -0.55 1.94 -11.02
CA ASP A 57 0.75 2.61 -11.20
C ASP A 57 0.75 4.01 -10.59
N ALA A 58 -0.33 4.77 -10.81
CA ALA A 58 -0.46 6.11 -10.25
C ALA A 58 -0.55 6.08 -8.72
N GLY A 59 -1.30 5.12 -8.17
CA GLY A 59 -1.42 4.97 -6.72
C GLY A 59 -0.10 4.61 -6.06
N ILE A 60 0.67 3.70 -6.67
CA ILE A 60 1.99 3.33 -6.16
C ILE A 60 2.94 4.52 -6.21
N ALA A 61 2.91 5.29 -7.30
CA ALA A 61 3.73 6.50 -7.43
C ALA A 61 3.36 7.52 -6.35
N TYR A 62 2.08 7.67 -6.06
CA TYR A 62 1.60 8.56 -5.01
C TYR A 62 2.16 8.13 -3.63
N LEU A 63 2.12 6.83 -3.33
CA LEU A 63 2.66 6.33 -2.07
C LEU A 63 4.15 6.63 -1.93
N LYS A 64 4.91 6.40 -2.99
CA LYS A 64 6.35 6.70 -3.00
C LYS A 64 6.62 8.20 -2.82
N GLU A 65 5.84 9.02 -3.48
CA GLU A 65 5.95 10.48 -3.37
C GLU A 65 5.67 10.97 -1.96
N ARG A 66 4.74 10.30 -1.25
CA ARG A 66 4.44 10.62 0.14
C ARG A 66 5.52 10.15 1.10
N GLY A 67 6.48 9.35 0.64
CA GLY A 67 7.56 8.86 1.48
C GLY A 67 7.38 7.43 1.97
N VAL A 68 6.40 6.71 1.44
CA VAL A 68 6.18 5.31 1.78
C VAL A 68 7.09 4.44 0.91
N LYS A 69 7.79 3.50 1.54
CA LYS A 69 8.58 2.52 0.80
C LYS A 69 7.65 1.44 0.26
N VAL A 70 7.70 1.20 -1.04
CA VAL A 70 6.84 0.23 -1.70
C VAL A 70 7.71 -0.86 -2.34
N GLU A 71 7.44 -2.12 -1.97
CA GLU A 71 8.13 -3.28 -2.52
C GLU A 71 7.11 -4.23 -3.13
N ALA A 72 7.42 -4.77 -4.30
CA ALA A 72 6.58 -5.80 -4.90
C ALA A 72 6.71 -7.11 -4.12
N VAL A 73 5.60 -7.81 -3.93
CA VAL A 73 5.58 -9.10 -3.26
C VAL A 73 5.10 -10.14 -4.27
N GLU A 74 5.89 -11.20 -4.46
CA GLU A 74 5.54 -12.29 -5.35
C GLU A 74 5.09 -13.50 -4.54
N GLY A 75 4.20 -14.29 -5.15
CA GLY A 75 3.71 -15.50 -4.55
C GLY A 75 2.58 -15.27 -3.55
N ASP A 76 2.19 -16.35 -2.88
CA ASP A 76 1.11 -16.29 -1.91
C ASP A 76 1.61 -15.77 -0.57
N ILE A 77 0.81 -14.92 0.03
CA ILE A 77 1.11 -14.39 1.34
C ILE A 77 0.41 -15.27 2.35
N VAL A 78 1.22 -15.95 3.15
CA VAL A 78 0.74 -16.79 4.24
C VAL A 78 1.01 -16.03 5.53
N GLY A 79 -0.03 -15.62 6.18
CA GLY A 79 0.21 -14.85 7.38
C GLY A 79 -0.89 -14.78 8.32
#